data_aa139c188eb34b88ccdc833b34afe032
#
_entry.id   aa139c188eb34b88ccdc833b34afe032
#
_cell.length_a   1.000
_cell.length_b   1.000
_cell.length_c   1.000
_cell.angle_alpha   90.00
_cell.angle_beta   90.00
_cell.angle_gamma   90.00
#
_symmetry.space_group_name_H-M   'P 1'
#
loop_
_entity.id
_entity.type
_entity.pdbx_description
1 polymer ?
#
loop_
_entity_poly.entity_id
_entity_poly.type
_entity_poly.pdbx_seq_one_letter_code
_entity_poly.pdbx_strand_id
1 'polypeptide(L)'
;MLAAETHTFLTALAGQPIADEALWLEALTHGSTGHSRNYQRLEFLGDRMLGLVIAQWLFELDIGNEGKLSQRLNALVSGATCAGVARQVGLAPHIQLGKQARDDGGHDSDNILGDVMEALIGASFITRGYDATAAMVRRLWADAVAGKAGQSKHPKSALQEWAAGNRRKGPQYKLVERSGPDHAARFLVSVEVHGVGSAEAAGTSLREAETAAAEEFMRKFG
;
A
#
# COMPACT_ATOMS: atom_id res chain seq x y z
N MET A 1 14.26 -16.42 -19.19
CA MET A 1 13.07 -17.31 -19.19
C MET A 1 12.50 -17.35 -17.78
N LEU A 2 11.17 -17.20 -17.66
CA LEU A 2 10.46 -17.38 -16.39
C LEU A 2 10.50 -18.87 -15.96
N ALA A 3 10.57 -19.10 -14.65
CA ALA A 3 10.32 -20.44 -14.12
C ALA A 3 8.85 -20.85 -14.41
N ALA A 4 8.59 -22.14 -14.63
CA ALA A 4 7.25 -22.62 -15.00
C ALA A 4 6.18 -22.22 -13.97
N GLU A 5 6.52 -22.28 -12.68
CA GLU A 5 5.63 -21.83 -11.58
C GLU A 5 5.31 -20.36 -11.66
N THR A 6 6.32 -19.51 -11.91
CA THR A 6 6.13 -18.05 -12.06
C THR A 6 5.31 -17.73 -13.31
N HIS A 7 5.53 -18.46 -14.41
CA HIS A 7 4.70 -18.29 -15.63
C HIS A 7 3.23 -18.62 -15.35
N THR A 8 2.97 -19.73 -14.64
CA THR A 8 1.61 -20.12 -14.24
C THR A 8 0.95 -19.07 -13.35
N PHE A 9 1.70 -18.57 -12.34
CA PHE A 9 1.26 -17.49 -11.46
C PHE A 9 0.88 -16.23 -12.26
N LEU A 10 1.76 -15.77 -13.15
CA LEU A 10 1.51 -14.55 -13.93
C LEU A 10 0.33 -14.71 -14.90
N THR A 11 0.14 -15.88 -15.47
CA THR A 11 -1.02 -16.19 -16.32
C THR A 11 -2.32 -16.11 -15.50
N ALA A 12 -2.33 -16.67 -14.30
CA ALA A 12 -3.48 -16.56 -13.38
C ALA A 12 -3.71 -15.11 -12.92
N LEU A 13 -2.64 -14.39 -12.57
CA LEU A 13 -2.69 -12.97 -12.19
C LEU A 13 -3.25 -12.12 -13.34
N ALA A 14 -2.79 -12.34 -14.55
CA ALA A 14 -3.25 -11.64 -15.75
C ALA A 14 -4.68 -12.04 -16.18
N GLY A 15 -5.14 -13.23 -15.80
CA GLY A 15 -6.43 -13.81 -16.20
C GLY A 15 -6.44 -14.37 -17.63
N GLN A 16 -5.29 -14.39 -18.29
CA GLN A 16 -5.08 -14.94 -19.64
C GLN A 16 -3.58 -15.15 -19.90
N PRO A 17 -3.18 -15.91 -20.93
CA PRO A 17 -1.77 -16.11 -21.26
C PRO A 17 -1.01 -14.80 -21.39
N ILE A 18 0.21 -14.76 -20.81
CA ILE A 18 1.09 -13.61 -20.92
C ILE A 18 1.89 -13.65 -22.21
N ALA A 19 2.05 -12.48 -22.84
CA ALA A 19 2.98 -12.25 -23.93
C ALA A 19 4.20 -11.46 -23.39
N ASP A 20 5.34 -11.50 -24.11
CA ASP A 20 6.57 -10.81 -23.72
C ASP A 20 7.04 -11.14 -22.29
N GLU A 21 7.35 -12.43 -22.08
CA GLU A 21 7.85 -12.89 -20.77
C GLU A 21 9.02 -12.05 -20.22
N ALA A 22 9.82 -11.43 -21.10
CA ALA A 22 10.96 -10.60 -20.66
C ALA A 22 10.49 -9.36 -19.91
N LEU A 23 9.39 -8.74 -20.33
CA LEU A 23 8.83 -7.57 -19.67
C LEU A 23 8.21 -7.91 -18.31
N TRP A 24 7.52 -9.06 -18.23
CA TRP A 24 6.97 -9.55 -16.96
C TRP A 24 8.07 -9.95 -15.97
N LEU A 25 9.18 -10.50 -16.47
CA LEU A 25 10.36 -10.79 -15.65
C LEU A 25 11.01 -9.50 -15.13
N GLU A 26 11.09 -8.46 -15.98
CA GLU A 26 11.58 -7.13 -15.58
C GLU A 26 10.72 -6.57 -14.43
N ALA A 27 9.39 -6.70 -14.52
CA ALA A 27 8.48 -6.27 -13.46
C ALA A 27 8.69 -7.00 -12.12
N LEU A 28 9.14 -8.24 -12.15
CA LEU A 28 9.45 -9.03 -10.95
C LEU A 28 10.89 -8.82 -10.43
N THR A 29 11.73 -8.09 -11.15
CA THR A 29 13.15 -7.92 -10.83
C THR A 29 13.40 -6.68 -10.01
N HIS A 30 13.75 -6.83 -8.74
CA HIS A 30 14.10 -5.73 -7.84
C HIS A 30 15.48 -5.13 -8.15
N GLY A 31 15.64 -3.82 -7.93
CA GLY A 31 16.90 -3.12 -8.18
C GLY A 31 18.12 -3.70 -7.43
N SER A 32 17.92 -4.35 -6.27
CA SER A 32 18.99 -5.00 -5.50
C SER A 32 19.69 -6.17 -6.22
N THR A 33 19.11 -6.67 -7.30
CA THR A 33 19.75 -7.73 -8.12
C THR A 33 20.95 -7.21 -8.93
N GLY A 34 21.08 -5.90 -9.09
CA GLY A 34 22.11 -5.29 -9.91
C GLY A 34 21.83 -5.33 -11.42
N HIS A 35 20.69 -5.88 -11.86
CA HIS A 35 20.30 -5.85 -13.26
C HIS A 35 19.95 -4.43 -13.69
N SER A 36 20.39 -4.02 -14.88
CA SER A 36 20.11 -2.71 -15.48
C SER A 36 18.62 -2.51 -15.82
N ARG A 37 17.92 -3.63 -16.16
CA ARG A 37 16.46 -3.66 -16.34
C ARG A 37 15.83 -4.23 -15.07
N ASN A 38 15.03 -3.42 -14.41
CA ASN A 38 14.34 -3.76 -13.18
C ASN A 38 12.96 -3.07 -13.15
N TYR A 39 12.18 -3.35 -12.12
CA TYR A 39 10.78 -2.95 -12.02
C TYR A 39 10.51 -1.44 -12.06
N GLN A 40 11.46 -0.57 -11.70
CA GLN A 40 11.22 0.85 -11.40
C GLN A 40 10.51 1.64 -12.51
N ARG A 41 10.86 1.40 -13.78
CA ARG A 41 10.18 2.09 -14.88
C ARG A 41 8.76 1.60 -15.12
N LEU A 42 8.53 0.33 -14.88
CA LEU A 42 7.21 -0.30 -14.98
C LEU A 42 6.32 0.10 -13.79
N GLU A 43 6.87 0.20 -12.59
CA GLU A 43 6.23 0.76 -11.39
C GLU A 43 5.71 2.18 -11.67
N PHE A 44 6.60 3.07 -12.16
CA PHE A 44 6.20 4.44 -12.51
C PHE A 44 4.98 4.48 -13.44
N LEU A 45 4.94 3.63 -14.45
CA LEU A 45 3.82 3.55 -15.40
C LEU A 45 2.58 2.89 -14.76
N GLY A 46 2.80 1.82 -14.00
CA GLY A 46 1.76 1.04 -13.37
C GLY A 46 0.98 1.80 -12.30
N ASP A 47 1.66 2.62 -11.49
CA ASP A 47 1.02 3.53 -10.53
C ASP A 47 0.02 4.47 -11.22
N ARG A 48 0.39 5.08 -12.36
CA ARG A 48 -0.50 5.95 -13.14
C ARG A 48 -1.68 5.18 -13.74
N MET A 49 -1.42 3.96 -14.22
CA MET A 49 -2.47 3.10 -14.75
C MET A 49 -3.44 2.64 -13.65
N LEU A 50 -2.93 2.22 -12.50
CA LEU A 50 -3.73 1.88 -11.31
C LEU A 50 -4.61 3.05 -10.91
N GLY A 51 -4.00 4.24 -10.76
CA GLY A 51 -4.72 5.46 -10.39
C GLY A 51 -5.87 5.78 -11.35
N LEU A 52 -5.64 5.66 -12.66
CA LEU A 52 -6.68 5.89 -13.68
C LEU A 52 -7.83 4.88 -13.57
N VAL A 53 -7.52 3.59 -13.46
CA VAL A 53 -8.55 2.53 -13.38
C VAL A 53 -9.40 2.67 -12.12
N ILE A 54 -8.76 2.91 -10.97
CA ILE A 54 -9.48 3.09 -9.70
C ILE A 54 -10.30 4.38 -9.73
N ALA A 55 -9.77 5.49 -10.27
CA ALA A 55 -10.52 6.74 -10.42
C ALA A 55 -11.76 6.56 -11.28
N GLN A 56 -11.63 5.89 -12.43
CA GLN A 56 -12.76 5.56 -13.29
C GLN A 56 -13.79 4.70 -12.55
N TRP A 57 -13.35 3.67 -11.85
CA TRP A 57 -14.25 2.79 -11.11
C TRP A 57 -15.00 3.52 -10.01
N LEU A 58 -14.32 4.37 -9.23
CA LEU A 58 -14.95 5.16 -8.19
C LEU A 58 -15.96 6.18 -8.75
N PHE A 59 -15.65 6.76 -9.92
CA PHE A 59 -16.57 7.64 -10.63
C PHE A 59 -17.85 6.90 -11.08
N GLU A 60 -17.72 5.69 -11.61
CA GLU A 60 -18.85 4.84 -12.00
C GLU A 60 -19.74 4.42 -10.80
N LEU A 61 -19.17 4.30 -9.61
CA LEU A 61 -19.90 3.96 -8.39
C LEU A 61 -20.73 5.12 -7.82
N ASP A 62 -20.55 6.34 -8.31
CA ASP A 62 -21.26 7.57 -7.88
C ASP A 62 -21.30 7.77 -6.34
N ILE A 63 -20.18 7.53 -5.67
CA ILE A 63 -20.08 7.46 -4.20
C ILE A 63 -19.86 8.83 -3.52
N GLY A 64 -20.18 9.93 -4.15
CA GLY A 64 -20.18 11.24 -3.53
C GLY A 64 -19.37 12.32 -4.26
N ASN A 65 -19.04 13.40 -3.55
CA ASN A 65 -18.33 14.54 -4.12
C ASN A 65 -16.82 14.25 -4.36
N GLU A 66 -16.16 15.13 -5.09
CA GLU A 66 -14.73 15.06 -5.45
C GLU A 66 -13.84 14.77 -4.25
N GLY A 67 -14.03 15.42 -3.10
CA GLY A 67 -13.23 15.19 -1.90
C GLY A 67 -13.30 13.76 -1.37
N LYS A 68 -14.49 13.12 -1.42
CA LYS A 68 -14.66 11.70 -1.05
C LYS A 68 -14.01 10.77 -2.07
N LEU A 69 -14.14 11.09 -3.37
CA LEU A 69 -13.52 10.32 -4.43
C LEU A 69 -11.99 10.35 -4.29
N SER A 70 -11.40 11.54 -4.10
CA SER A 70 -9.95 11.71 -3.91
C SER A 70 -9.43 11.01 -2.66
N GLN A 71 -10.13 11.10 -1.53
CA GLN A 71 -9.75 10.39 -0.31
C GLN A 71 -9.74 8.88 -0.53
N ARG A 72 -10.76 8.36 -1.19
CA ARG A 72 -10.91 6.93 -1.45
C ARG A 72 -9.91 6.41 -2.48
N LEU A 73 -9.65 7.19 -3.53
CA LEU A 73 -8.61 6.91 -4.50
C LEU A 73 -7.25 6.77 -3.80
N ASN A 74 -6.84 7.77 -3.01
CA ASN A 74 -5.54 7.75 -2.32
C ASN A 74 -5.36 6.52 -1.41
N ALA A 75 -6.42 6.08 -0.75
CA ALA A 75 -6.35 4.86 0.07
C ALA A 75 -6.21 3.60 -0.78
N LEU A 76 -6.96 3.49 -1.88
CA LEU A 76 -6.97 2.31 -2.74
C LEU A 76 -5.71 2.14 -3.58
N VAL A 77 -5.01 3.23 -3.91
CA VAL A 77 -3.73 3.20 -4.64
C VAL A 77 -2.52 3.35 -3.73
N SER A 78 -2.70 3.31 -2.40
CA SER A 78 -1.58 3.41 -1.47
C SER A 78 -0.68 2.18 -1.54
N GLY A 79 0.63 2.36 -1.29
CA GLY A 79 1.59 1.25 -1.22
C GLY A 79 1.15 0.14 -0.25
N ALA A 80 0.52 0.49 0.87
CA ALA A 80 -0.04 -0.48 1.81
C ALA A 80 -1.17 -1.32 1.20
N THR A 81 -2.06 -0.72 0.40
CA THR A 81 -3.12 -1.46 -0.30
C THR A 81 -2.52 -2.32 -1.41
N CYS A 82 -1.58 -1.79 -2.20
CA CYS A 82 -0.86 -2.56 -3.23
C CYS A 82 -0.14 -3.76 -2.62
N ALA A 83 0.56 -3.59 -1.48
CA ALA A 83 1.20 -4.68 -0.75
C ALA A 83 0.20 -5.70 -0.21
N GLY A 84 -0.95 -5.25 0.29
CA GLY A 84 -2.04 -6.12 0.73
C GLY A 84 -2.56 -7.01 -0.40
N VAL A 85 -2.83 -6.43 -1.57
CA VAL A 85 -3.23 -7.17 -2.77
C VAL A 85 -2.12 -8.13 -3.22
N ALA A 86 -0.85 -7.70 -3.19
CA ALA A 86 0.30 -8.55 -3.52
C ALA A 86 0.38 -9.80 -2.62
N ARG A 87 0.16 -9.66 -1.32
CA ARG A 87 0.11 -10.79 -0.38
C ARG A 87 -1.08 -11.70 -0.66
N GLN A 88 -2.25 -11.12 -0.90
CA GLN A 88 -3.47 -11.87 -1.17
C GLN A 88 -3.34 -12.79 -2.38
N VAL A 89 -2.62 -12.36 -3.42
CA VAL A 89 -2.38 -13.16 -4.63
C VAL A 89 -1.14 -14.06 -4.52
N GLY A 90 -0.36 -13.98 -3.44
CA GLY A 90 0.84 -14.79 -3.26
C GLY A 90 2.03 -14.33 -4.12
N LEU A 91 2.22 -13.03 -4.34
CA LEU A 91 3.26 -12.48 -5.20
C LEU A 91 4.70 -12.72 -4.68
N ALA A 92 4.90 -12.69 -3.36
CA ALA A 92 6.23 -12.66 -2.73
C ALA A 92 7.25 -13.70 -3.26
N PRO A 93 6.91 -14.99 -3.42
CA PRO A 93 7.87 -16.01 -3.88
C PRO A 93 8.39 -15.78 -5.30
N HIS A 94 7.70 -14.98 -6.10
CA HIS A 94 8.03 -14.73 -7.50
C HIS A 94 8.94 -13.54 -7.71
N ILE A 95 9.16 -12.70 -6.66
CA ILE A 95 10.01 -11.51 -6.74
C ILE A 95 11.48 -11.89 -6.72
N GLN A 96 12.24 -11.36 -7.67
CA GLN A 96 13.69 -11.54 -7.72
C GLN A 96 14.39 -10.47 -6.87
N LEU A 97 14.98 -10.89 -5.77
CA LEU A 97 15.73 -10.05 -4.85
C LEU A 97 17.23 -10.41 -4.87
N GLY A 98 18.09 -9.40 -4.76
CA GLY A 98 19.48 -9.62 -4.43
C GLY A 98 19.64 -10.24 -3.04
N LYS A 99 20.80 -10.84 -2.78
CA LYS A 99 21.03 -11.58 -1.52
C LYS A 99 20.75 -10.72 -0.30
N GLN A 100 21.32 -9.51 -0.22
CA GLN A 100 21.14 -8.64 0.94
C GLN A 100 19.67 -8.30 1.18
N ALA A 101 18.93 -7.86 0.14
CA ALA A 101 17.52 -7.49 0.28
C ALA A 101 16.65 -8.69 0.70
N ARG A 102 17.01 -9.90 0.30
CA ARG A 102 16.34 -11.14 0.73
C ARG A 102 16.62 -11.45 2.20
N ASP A 103 17.90 -11.35 2.61
CA ASP A 103 18.32 -11.60 3.99
C ASP A 103 17.68 -10.58 4.95
N ASP A 104 17.42 -9.33 4.48
CA ASP A 104 16.74 -8.26 5.21
C ASP A 104 15.19 -8.40 5.21
N GLY A 105 14.64 -9.52 4.75
CA GLY A 105 13.20 -9.78 4.76
C GLY A 105 12.42 -9.10 3.62
N GLY A 106 13.08 -8.75 2.52
CA GLY A 106 12.49 -8.02 1.40
C GLY A 106 11.24 -8.66 0.78
N HIS A 107 11.08 -9.98 0.88
CA HIS A 107 9.86 -10.67 0.41
C HIS A 107 8.58 -10.30 1.19
N ASP A 108 8.71 -9.74 2.40
CA ASP A 108 7.56 -9.26 3.20
C ASP A 108 7.55 -7.73 3.36
N SER A 109 8.39 -7.02 2.63
CA SER A 109 8.43 -5.55 2.63
C SER A 109 7.22 -4.98 1.90
N ASP A 110 6.43 -4.13 2.58
CA ASP A 110 5.30 -3.42 1.97
C ASP A 110 5.73 -2.59 0.74
N ASN A 111 6.86 -1.91 0.83
CA ASN A 111 7.36 -1.11 -0.28
C ASN A 111 7.65 -2.00 -1.49
N ILE A 112 8.42 -3.08 -1.33
CA ILE A 112 8.79 -3.97 -2.44
C ILE A 112 7.55 -4.65 -3.03
N LEU A 113 6.65 -5.14 -2.19
CA LEU A 113 5.41 -5.80 -2.64
C LEU A 113 4.52 -4.83 -3.41
N GLY A 114 4.37 -3.59 -2.93
CA GLY A 114 3.59 -2.55 -3.58
C GLY A 114 4.18 -2.16 -4.93
N ASP A 115 5.47 -1.81 -4.96
CA ASP A 115 6.19 -1.40 -6.17
C ASP A 115 6.15 -2.47 -7.27
N VAL A 116 6.37 -3.75 -6.89
CA VAL A 116 6.31 -4.86 -7.84
C VAL A 116 4.88 -5.10 -8.34
N MET A 117 3.86 -4.94 -7.51
CA MET A 117 2.47 -5.04 -7.94
C MET A 117 2.14 -3.95 -8.97
N GLU A 118 2.55 -2.72 -8.74
CA GLU A 118 2.42 -1.63 -9.70
C GLU A 118 3.19 -1.92 -10.99
N ALA A 119 4.41 -2.44 -10.90
CA ALA A 119 5.20 -2.83 -12.08
C ALA A 119 4.52 -3.91 -12.92
N LEU A 120 3.85 -4.89 -12.30
CA LEU A 120 3.06 -5.90 -13.01
C LEU A 120 1.84 -5.29 -13.72
N ILE A 121 1.21 -4.28 -13.15
CA ILE A 121 0.16 -3.49 -13.81
C ILE A 121 0.74 -2.75 -15.01
N GLY A 122 1.94 -2.15 -14.87
CA GLY A 122 2.65 -1.51 -15.98
C GLY A 122 2.99 -2.47 -17.11
N ALA A 123 3.50 -3.65 -16.80
CA ALA A 123 3.78 -4.71 -17.78
C ALA A 123 2.51 -5.18 -18.50
N SER A 124 1.42 -5.36 -17.75
CA SER A 124 0.11 -5.68 -18.31
C SER A 124 -0.36 -4.60 -19.30
N PHE A 125 -0.24 -3.32 -18.91
CA PHE A 125 -0.66 -2.21 -19.75
C PHE A 125 0.11 -2.14 -21.08
N ILE A 126 1.44 -2.32 -21.04
CA ILE A 126 2.28 -2.30 -22.25
C ILE A 126 1.92 -3.48 -23.19
N THR A 127 1.74 -4.68 -22.62
CA THR A 127 1.55 -5.89 -23.43
C THR A 127 0.11 -6.14 -23.87
N ARG A 128 -0.88 -5.58 -23.16
CA ARG A 128 -2.28 -5.96 -23.32
C ARG A 128 -3.24 -4.77 -23.47
N GLY A 129 -2.75 -3.55 -23.28
CA GLY A 129 -3.54 -2.33 -23.36
C GLY A 129 -4.43 -2.07 -22.14
N TYR A 130 -5.24 -1.01 -22.26
CA TYR A 130 -6.06 -0.49 -21.16
C TYR A 130 -7.12 -1.48 -20.68
N ASP A 131 -7.97 -1.98 -21.57
CA ASP A 131 -9.15 -2.75 -21.19
C ASP A 131 -8.81 -4.05 -20.44
N ALA A 132 -7.81 -4.79 -20.94
CA ALA A 132 -7.36 -6.02 -20.30
C ALA A 132 -6.70 -5.74 -18.93
N THR A 133 -5.96 -4.65 -18.81
CA THR A 133 -5.33 -4.24 -17.55
C THR A 133 -6.38 -3.72 -16.56
N ALA A 134 -7.36 -2.95 -17.01
CA ALA A 134 -8.47 -2.50 -16.18
C ALA A 134 -9.27 -3.67 -15.62
N ALA A 135 -9.55 -4.69 -16.44
CA ALA A 135 -10.23 -5.91 -16.00
C ALA A 135 -9.39 -6.66 -14.93
N MET A 136 -8.07 -6.75 -15.11
CA MET A 136 -7.15 -7.34 -14.12
C MET A 136 -7.20 -6.55 -12.80
N VAL A 137 -7.03 -5.24 -12.84
CA VAL A 137 -7.06 -4.36 -11.65
C VAL A 137 -8.41 -4.48 -10.93
N ARG A 138 -9.53 -4.37 -11.64
CA ARG A 138 -10.88 -4.49 -11.03
C ARG A 138 -11.07 -5.83 -10.32
N ARG A 139 -10.57 -6.92 -10.88
CA ARG A 139 -10.62 -8.23 -10.23
C ARG A 139 -9.75 -8.30 -8.98
N LEU A 140 -8.52 -7.79 -9.04
CA LEU A 140 -7.57 -7.85 -7.93
C LEU A 140 -7.95 -6.90 -6.78
N TRP A 141 -8.52 -5.74 -7.07
CA TRP A 141 -8.94 -4.73 -6.08
C TRP A 141 -10.39 -4.87 -5.62
N ALA A 142 -11.12 -5.92 -6.07
CA ALA A 142 -12.55 -6.06 -5.76
C ALA A 142 -12.84 -5.99 -4.25
N ASP A 143 -12.10 -6.73 -3.45
CA ASP A 143 -12.27 -6.75 -2.00
C ASP A 143 -11.88 -5.42 -1.35
N ALA A 144 -10.80 -4.78 -1.82
CA ALA A 144 -10.38 -3.48 -1.32
C ALA A 144 -11.42 -2.39 -1.62
N VAL A 145 -12.02 -2.40 -2.81
CA VAL A 145 -13.08 -1.45 -3.20
C VAL A 145 -14.39 -1.75 -2.47
N ALA A 146 -14.77 -3.02 -2.30
CA ALA A 146 -15.97 -3.41 -1.55
C ALA A 146 -15.83 -3.19 -0.04
N GLY A 147 -14.59 -3.23 0.47
CA GLY A 147 -14.27 -3.01 1.88
C GLY A 147 -14.34 -1.55 2.29
N LYS A 148 -13.82 -1.26 3.48
CA LYS A 148 -13.78 0.10 4.04
C LYS A 148 -12.50 0.87 3.69
N ALA A 149 -11.71 0.43 2.72
CA ALA A 149 -10.49 1.11 2.33
C ALA A 149 -10.80 2.57 1.92
N GLY A 150 -10.19 3.52 2.60
CA GLY A 150 -10.43 4.96 2.40
C GLY A 150 -11.83 5.47 2.77
N GLN A 151 -12.71 4.64 3.35
CA GLN A 151 -13.98 5.11 3.91
C GLN A 151 -13.81 5.72 5.30
N SER A 152 -12.84 5.22 6.08
CA SER A 152 -12.41 5.82 7.33
C SER A 152 -11.17 6.70 7.09
N LYS A 153 -11.14 7.84 7.75
CA LYS A 153 -9.94 8.70 7.72
C LYS A 153 -8.79 8.01 8.45
N HIS A 154 -7.57 8.25 7.97
CA HIS A 154 -6.39 7.82 8.70
C HIS A 154 -6.45 8.37 10.14
N PRO A 155 -6.16 7.57 11.18
CA PRO A 155 -6.40 7.95 12.58
C PRO A 155 -5.79 9.28 12.99
N LYS A 156 -4.56 9.58 12.56
CA LYS A 156 -3.92 10.87 12.82
C LYS A 156 -4.65 12.05 12.15
N SER A 157 -5.14 11.86 10.94
CA SER A 157 -5.93 12.87 10.21
C SER A 157 -7.31 13.04 10.83
N ALA A 158 -7.95 11.94 11.22
CA ALA A 158 -9.23 11.97 11.92
C ALA A 158 -9.12 12.75 13.25
N LEU A 159 -8.08 12.49 14.05
CA LEU A 159 -7.84 13.20 15.31
C LEU A 159 -7.55 14.70 15.08
N GLN A 160 -6.80 15.04 14.03
CA GLN A 160 -6.48 16.42 13.70
C GLN A 160 -7.74 17.20 13.31
N GLU A 161 -8.60 16.63 12.47
CA GLU A 161 -9.88 17.25 12.09
C GLU A 161 -10.86 17.31 13.25
N TRP A 162 -10.92 16.27 14.09
CA TRP A 162 -11.72 16.26 15.29
C TRP A 162 -11.31 17.41 16.24
N ALA A 163 -10.01 17.57 16.48
CA ALA A 163 -9.48 18.66 17.31
C ALA A 163 -9.85 20.04 16.72
N ALA A 164 -9.68 20.22 15.39
CA ALA A 164 -10.05 21.47 14.70
C ALA A 164 -11.56 21.72 14.78
N GLY A 165 -12.39 20.73 14.53
CA GLY A 165 -13.86 20.82 14.61
C GLY A 165 -14.35 21.16 16.01
N ASN A 166 -13.66 20.71 17.05
CA ASN A 166 -13.95 21.02 18.45
C ASN A 166 -13.22 22.28 18.98
N ARG A 167 -12.65 23.10 18.07
CA ARG A 167 -11.92 24.34 18.39
C ARG A 167 -10.77 24.12 19.38
N ARG A 168 -10.10 22.97 19.29
CA ARG A 168 -8.94 22.60 20.09
C ARG A 168 -7.65 22.83 19.33
N LYS A 169 -6.53 22.98 20.04
CA LYS A 169 -5.19 22.95 19.44
C LYS A 169 -4.94 21.57 18.82
N GLY A 170 -4.17 21.53 17.77
CA GLY A 170 -3.79 20.27 17.13
C GLY A 170 -3.12 19.29 18.09
N PRO A 171 -3.26 17.96 17.84
CA PRO A 171 -2.69 16.93 18.68
C PRO A 171 -1.17 17.01 18.72
N GLN A 172 -0.58 16.83 19.91
CA GLN A 172 0.86 16.82 20.14
C GLN A 172 1.29 15.39 20.45
N TYR A 173 2.24 14.86 19.67
CA TYR A 173 2.80 13.52 19.85
C TYR A 173 4.14 13.61 20.56
N LYS A 174 4.39 12.71 21.51
CA LYS A 174 5.64 12.62 22.26
C LYS A 174 6.05 11.16 22.38
N LEU A 175 7.28 10.86 22.02
CA LEU A 175 7.90 9.57 22.33
C LEU A 175 8.09 9.50 23.85
N VAL A 176 7.44 8.54 24.50
CA VAL A 176 7.52 8.30 25.95
C VAL A 176 8.69 7.38 26.24
N GLU A 177 8.81 6.28 25.47
CA GLU A 177 9.82 5.25 25.68
C GLU A 177 10.22 4.60 24.35
N ARG A 178 11.51 4.25 24.25
CA ARG A 178 12.02 3.31 23.25
C ARG A 178 12.70 2.17 24.00
N SER A 179 12.26 0.94 23.76
CA SER A 179 12.76 -0.27 24.40
C SER A 179 13.07 -1.35 23.37
N GLY A 180 13.80 -2.38 23.80
CA GLY A 180 14.23 -3.50 22.96
C GLY A 180 15.49 -3.23 22.12
N PRO A 181 16.10 -4.30 21.58
CA PRO A 181 17.24 -4.17 20.68
C PRO A 181 16.81 -3.58 19.32
N ASP A 182 17.76 -3.03 18.55
CA ASP A 182 17.46 -2.33 17.29
C ASP A 182 16.65 -3.16 16.28
N HIS A 183 16.86 -4.46 16.21
CA HIS A 183 16.12 -5.38 15.34
C HIS A 183 14.71 -5.78 15.86
N ALA A 184 14.38 -5.39 17.10
CA ALA A 184 13.08 -5.63 17.73
C ALA A 184 12.65 -4.42 18.60
N ALA A 185 12.95 -3.21 18.13
CA ALA A 185 12.64 -1.99 18.85
C ALA A 185 11.11 -1.84 19.05
N ARG A 186 10.74 -1.36 20.24
CA ARG A 186 9.38 -0.98 20.60
C ARG A 186 9.35 0.49 20.95
N PHE A 187 8.32 1.16 20.50
CA PHE A 187 8.11 2.59 20.71
C PHE A 187 6.80 2.79 21.45
N LEU A 188 6.84 3.50 22.56
CA LEU A 188 5.65 3.97 23.27
C LEU A 188 5.48 5.45 22.98
N VAL A 189 4.33 5.82 22.42
CA VAL A 189 4.01 7.21 22.08
C VAL A 189 2.78 7.65 22.84
N SER A 190 2.84 8.85 23.41
CA SER A 190 1.68 9.57 23.94
C SER A 190 1.21 10.63 22.95
N VAL A 191 -0.10 10.75 22.76
CA VAL A 191 -0.72 11.87 22.08
C VAL A 191 -1.59 12.66 23.07
N GLU A 192 -1.47 13.99 23.02
CA GLU A 192 -2.24 14.90 23.87
C GLU A 192 -2.99 15.92 23.01
N VAL A 193 -4.26 16.17 23.33
CA VAL A 193 -5.01 17.34 22.87
C VAL A 193 -5.30 18.23 24.08
N HIS A 194 -4.74 19.43 24.05
CA HIS A 194 -4.80 20.36 25.16
C HIS A 194 -6.25 20.65 25.59
N GLY A 195 -6.52 20.50 26.88
CA GLY A 195 -7.85 20.71 27.49
C GLY A 195 -8.85 19.58 27.20
N VAL A 196 -8.38 18.41 26.76
CA VAL A 196 -9.21 17.22 26.55
C VAL A 196 -8.63 16.02 27.31
N GLY A 197 -7.37 15.64 27.00
CA GLY A 197 -6.73 14.50 27.63
C GLY A 197 -5.58 13.96 26.81
N SER A 198 -5.09 12.78 27.21
CA SER A 198 -4.02 12.06 26.51
C SER A 198 -4.34 10.57 26.35
N ALA A 199 -3.70 9.96 25.37
CA ALA A 199 -3.71 8.51 25.15
C ALA A 199 -2.32 8.03 24.76
N GLU A 200 -2.00 6.79 25.10
CA GLU A 200 -0.72 6.16 24.80
C GLU A 200 -0.93 4.85 24.06
N ALA A 201 -0.02 4.57 23.13
CA ALA A 201 0.02 3.28 22.47
C ALA A 201 1.45 2.92 22.07
N ALA A 202 1.68 1.61 21.92
CA ALA A 202 2.95 1.06 21.49
C ALA A 202 2.90 0.59 20.02
N GLY A 203 4.07 0.59 19.36
CA GLY A 203 4.24 0.06 18.01
C GLY A 203 5.66 -0.43 17.77
N THR A 204 5.86 -1.13 16.65
CA THR A 204 7.17 -1.61 16.20
C THR A 204 7.97 -0.52 15.49
N SER A 205 7.31 0.57 15.11
CA SER A 205 7.92 1.79 14.58
C SER A 205 7.30 3.02 15.25
N LEU A 206 8.00 4.15 15.19
CA LEU A 206 7.49 5.43 15.70
C LEU A 206 6.15 5.79 15.03
N ARG A 207 6.07 5.61 13.70
CA ARG A 207 4.86 5.91 12.92
C ARG A 207 3.67 5.03 13.31
N GLU A 208 3.91 3.75 13.55
CA GLU A 208 2.87 2.82 14.00
C GLU A 208 2.37 3.20 15.40
N ALA A 209 3.28 3.47 16.34
CA ALA A 209 2.93 3.89 17.68
C ALA A 209 2.14 5.21 17.71
N GLU A 210 2.50 6.20 16.87
CA GLU A 210 1.74 7.44 16.72
C GLU A 210 0.33 7.21 16.16
N THR A 211 0.19 6.32 15.19
CA THR A 211 -1.10 5.96 14.60
C THR A 211 -2.00 5.27 15.62
N ALA A 212 -1.46 4.28 16.34
CA ALA A 212 -2.19 3.58 17.39
C ALA A 212 -2.58 4.51 18.57
N ALA A 213 -1.71 5.47 18.92
CA ALA A 213 -2.03 6.46 19.95
C ALA A 213 -3.19 7.39 19.52
N ALA A 214 -3.25 7.77 18.24
CA ALA A 214 -4.36 8.55 17.70
C ALA A 214 -5.68 7.76 17.71
N GLU A 215 -5.65 6.48 17.33
CA GLU A 215 -6.83 5.58 17.41
C GLU A 215 -7.35 5.46 18.85
N GLU A 216 -6.44 5.22 19.79
CA GLU A 216 -6.78 5.11 21.21
C GLU A 216 -7.35 6.40 21.77
N PHE A 217 -6.81 7.56 21.35
CA PHE A 217 -7.36 8.86 21.71
C PHE A 217 -8.79 9.02 21.17
N MET A 218 -9.02 8.75 19.89
CA MET A 218 -10.35 8.84 19.29
C MET A 218 -11.35 7.88 19.93
N ARG A 219 -10.89 6.68 20.35
CA ARG A 219 -11.73 5.72 21.09
C ARG A 219 -12.16 6.24 22.47
N LYS A 220 -11.31 7.04 23.14
CA LYS A 220 -11.57 7.56 24.51
C LYS A 220 -12.36 8.85 24.52
N PHE A 221 -12.13 9.73 23.54
CA PHE A 221 -12.57 11.12 23.59
C PHE A 221 -13.29 11.59 22.31
N GLY A 222 -13.31 10.75 21.25
CA GLY A 222 -13.86 11.07 19.92
C GLY A 222 -15.35 10.90 19.76
#